data_7fafda40322aef92bfe7574bdfe466db
#
_entry.id   7fafda40322aef92bfe7574bdfe466db
#
_cell.length_a   1.000
_cell.length_b   1.000
_cell.length_c   1.000
_cell.angle_alpha   90.00
_cell.angle_beta   90.00
_cell.angle_gamma   90.00
#
_symmetry.space_group_name_H-M   'P 1'
#
loop_
_entity.id
_entity.type
_entity.pdbx_description
1 polymer ?
#
loop_
_entity_poly.entity_id
_entity_poly.type
_entity_poly.pdbx_seq_one_letter_code
_entity_poly.pdbx_strand_id
1 'polypeptide(L)'
;MSQKSLQIPAVPTGQTVITTFEMTPATATELMEALQSAFDEVIRHQVGFIGAALHMNDAMTRVCNYSQWRSRDDYKAMLRTPEMIARNRHILTLCKGFEPVMYEVARVV
;
A
#
# COMPACT_ATOMS: atom_id res chain seq x y z
N MET A 1 -23.02 7.53 1.92
CA MET A 1 -22.20 6.35 1.57
C MET A 1 -21.16 6.13 2.65
N SER A 2 -21.10 4.95 3.17
CA SER A 2 -20.13 4.65 4.22
C SER A 2 -18.74 4.42 3.61
N GLN A 3 -17.73 4.99 4.23
CA GLN A 3 -16.35 4.66 3.92
C GLN A 3 -15.95 3.41 4.70
N LYS A 4 -15.16 2.58 4.05
CA LYS A 4 -14.57 1.43 4.71
C LYS A 4 -13.48 1.93 5.65
N SER A 5 -13.64 1.69 6.94
CA SER A 5 -12.64 2.08 7.94
C SER A 5 -11.52 1.04 8.00
N LEU A 6 -10.29 1.51 8.07
CA LEU A 6 -9.16 0.66 8.37
C LEU A 6 -9.17 0.38 9.87
N GLN A 7 -9.14 -0.89 10.24
CA GLN A 7 -9.10 -1.32 11.63
C GLN A 7 -8.01 -2.37 11.84
N ILE A 8 -7.33 -2.28 12.98
CA ILE A 8 -6.39 -3.30 13.39
C ILE A 8 -7.12 -4.21 14.37
N PRO A 9 -7.33 -5.51 14.04
CA PRO A 9 -8.06 -6.40 14.91
C PRO A 9 -7.33 -6.65 16.23
N ALA A 10 -8.08 -6.81 17.33
CA ALA A 10 -7.52 -7.11 18.63
C ALA A 10 -6.78 -8.45 18.63
N VAL A 11 -7.30 -9.43 17.90
CA VAL A 11 -6.61 -10.70 17.63
C VAL A 11 -6.11 -10.61 16.19
N PRO A 12 -4.79 -10.56 15.98
CA PRO A 12 -4.24 -10.41 14.63
C PRO A 12 -4.64 -11.58 13.73
N THR A 13 -5.23 -11.27 12.59
CA THR A 13 -5.58 -12.25 11.55
C THR A 13 -5.10 -11.71 10.21
N GLY A 14 -4.70 -12.60 9.30
CA GLY A 14 -4.25 -12.20 7.99
C GLY A 14 -2.84 -11.62 7.98
N GLN A 15 -2.59 -10.74 7.03
CA GLN A 15 -1.27 -10.20 6.77
C GLN A 15 -1.28 -8.69 6.73
N THR A 16 -0.40 -8.07 7.50
CA THR A 16 -0.10 -6.64 7.41
C THR A 16 1.13 -6.45 6.53
N VAL A 17 1.05 -5.49 5.60
CA VAL A 17 2.17 -5.11 4.76
C VAL A 17 2.36 -3.60 4.86
N ILE A 18 3.57 -3.18 5.18
CA ILE A 18 3.94 -1.76 5.21
C ILE A 18 4.98 -1.53 4.14
N THR A 19 4.65 -0.66 3.18
CA THR A 19 5.56 -0.31 2.08
C THR A 19 6.00 1.13 2.26
N THR A 20 7.31 1.35 2.30
CA THR A 20 7.88 2.69 2.40
C THR A 20 8.44 3.10 1.03
N PHE A 21 8.04 4.29 0.58
CA PHE A 21 8.53 4.89 -0.66
C PHE A 21 9.39 6.09 -0.30
N GLU A 22 10.55 6.21 -0.94
CA GLU A 22 11.40 7.40 -0.83
C GLU A 22 11.33 8.21 -2.10
N MET A 23 11.13 9.51 -1.97
CA MET A 23 11.08 10.43 -3.11
C MET A 23 11.61 11.80 -2.71
N THR A 24 11.65 12.71 -3.66
CA THR A 24 11.87 14.13 -3.39
C THR A 24 10.54 14.87 -3.48
N PRO A 25 10.42 16.09 -2.91
CA PRO A 25 9.18 16.86 -3.03
C PRO A 25 8.74 17.11 -4.48
N ALA A 26 9.68 17.11 -5.43
CA ALA A 26 9.39 17.36 -6.83
C ALA A 26 8.41 16.34 -7.45
N THR A 27 8.45 15.07 -7.00
CA THR A 27 7.59 14.01 -7.53
C THR A 27 6.53 13.53 -6.53
N ALA A 28 6.47 14.12 -5.35
CA ALA A 28 5.63 13.62 -4.27
C ALA A 28 4.13 13.61 -4.63
N THR A 29 3.63 14.66 -5.25
CA THR A 29 2.22 14.75 -5.64
C THR A 29 1.89 13.71 -6.71
N GLU A 30 2.72 13.57 -7.73
CA GLU A 30 2.52 12.57 -8.78
C GLU A 30 2.58 11.15 -8.22
N LEU A 31 3.51 10.89 -7.30
CA LEU A 31 3.62 9.59 -6.65
C LEU A 31 2.34 9.27 -5.87
N MET A 32 1.85 10.21 -5.08
CA MET A 32 0.62 10.00 -4.31
C MET A 32 -0.58 9.75 -5.23
N GLU A 33 -0.71 10.50 -6.31
CA GLU A 33 -1.77 10.29 -7.30
C GLU A 33 -1.68 8.91 -7.95
N ALA A 34 -0.47 8.47 -8.30
CA ALA A 34 -0.25 7.15 -8.89
C ALA A 34 -0.62 6.03 -7.91
N LEU A 35 -0.28 6.19 -6.62
CA LEU A 35 -0.64 5.23 -5.59
C LEU A 35 -2.15 5.18 -5.35
N GLN A 36 -2.80 6.33 -5.26
CA GLN A 36 -4.25 6.40 -5.10
C GLN A 36 -4.97 5.75 -6.28
N SER A 37 -4.53 6.04 -7.48
CA SER A 37 -5.08 5.42 -8.70
C SER A 37 -4.89 3.90 -8.71
N ALA A 38 -3.72 3.41 -8.30
CA ALA A 38 -3.47 1.98 -8.20
C ALA A 38 -4.43 1.30 -7.22
N PHE A 39 -4.70 1.94 -6.07
CA PHE A 39 -5.68 1.41 -5.11
C PHE A 39 -7.10 1.45 -5.66
N ASP A 40 -7.51 2.56 -6.23
CA ASP A 40 -8.89 2.74 -6.70
C ASP A 40 -9.23 1.81 -7.86
N GLU A 41 -8.30 1.62 -8.79
CA GLU A 41 -8.56 0.91 -10.03
C GLU A 41 -8.16 -0.56 -10.01
N VAL A 42 -7.19 -0.94 -9.17
CA VAL A 42 -6.65 -2.30 -9.19
C VAL A 42 -6.68 -2.97 -7.81
N ILE A 43 -5.98 -2.41 -6.83
CA ILE A 43 -5.68 -3.13 -5.60
C ILE A 43 -6.94 -3.43 -4.78
N ARG A 44 -7.84 -2.46 -4.65
CA ARG A 44 -9.06 -2.63 -3.85
C ARG A 44 -9.99 -3.72 -4.39
N HIS A 45 -9.82 -4.12 -5.64
CA HIS A 45 -10.63 -5.14 -6.30
C HIS A 45 -10.00 -6.53 -6.23
N GLN A 46 -8.81 -6.66 -5.66
CA GLN A 46 -8.11 -7.93 -5.59
C GLN A 46 -8.67 -8.82 -4.49
N VAL A 47 -8.62 -10.12 -4.74
CA VAL A 47 -9.01 -11.13 -3.74
C VAL A 47 -8.13 -10.97 -2.49
N GLY A 48 -8.78 -10.93 -1.34
CA GLY A 48 -8.10 -10.87 -0.05
C GLY A 48 -7.69 -9.49 0.42
N PHE A 49 -7.90 -8.44 -0.38
CA PHE A 49 -7.65 -7.07 0.09
C PHE A 49 -8.66 -6.69 1.18
N ILE A 50 -8.17 -6.18 2.31
CA ILE A 50 -9.03 -5.77 3.44
C ILE A 50 -9.10 -4.26 3.52
N GLY A 51 -7.97 -3.57 3.55
CA GLY A 51 -7.94 -2.12 3.66
C GLY A 51 -6.52 -1.59 3.62
N ALA A 52 -6.39 -0.28 3.44
CA ALA A 52 -5.10 0.38 3.38
C ALA A 52 -5.22 1.84 3.79
N ALA A 53 -4.09 2.42 4.18
CA ALA A 53 -3.96 3.84 4.43
C ALA A 53 -2.63 4.34 3.87
N LEU A 54 -2.68 5.43 3.14
CA LEU A 54 -1.49 6.10 2.61
C LEU A 54 -1.16 7.30 3.50
N HIS A 55 0.11 7.40 3.89
CA HIS A 55 0.63 8.47 4.72
C HIS A 55 1.80 9.14 4.00
N MET A 56 1.89 10.46 4.10
CA MET A 56 3.04 11.21 3.60
C MET A 56 3.61 12.06 4.73
N ASN A 57 4.94 12.08 4.88
CA ASN A 57 5.57 12.92 5.88
C ASN A 57 5.53 14.40 5.49
N ASP A 58 5.72 15.28 6.46
CA ASP A 58 5.62 16.73 6.26
C ASP A 58 6.64 17.25 5.24
N ALA A 59 7.83 16.66 5.23
CA ALA A 59 8.89 17.04 4.28
C ALA A 59 8.63 16.59 2.84
N MET A 60 7.59 15.79 2.60
CA MET A 60 7.25 15.24 1.28
C MET A 60 8.40 14.42 0.68
N THR A 61 9.06 13.63 1.51
CA THR A 61 10.19 12.78 1.12
C THR A 61 9.92 11.30 1.30
N ARG A 62 8.83 10.94 1.99
CA ARG A 62 8.44 9.54 2.22
C ARG A 62 6.93 9.38 2.18
N VAL A 63 6.51 8.28 1.59
CA VAL A 63 5.14 7.78 1.70
C VAL A 63 5.19 6.43 2.39
N CYS A 64 4.27 6.20 3.32
CA CYS A 64 4.06 4.90 3.95
C CYS A 64 2.69 4.38 3.54
N ASN A 65 2.67 3.20 2.94
CA ASN A 65 1.44 2.48 2.62
C ASN A 65 1.28 1.36 3.64
N TYR A 66 0.31 1.53 4.55
CA TYR A 66 -0.10 0.49 5.49
C TYR A 66 -1.28 -0.26 4.89
N SER A 67 -1.15 -1.56 4.66
CA SER A 67 -2.22 -2.36 4.08
C SER A 67 -2.46 -3.65 4.83
N GLN A 68 -3.70 -4.12 4.78
CA GLN A 68 -4.14 -5.36 5.40
C GLN A 68 -4.70 -6.29 4.34
N TRP A 69 -4.29 -7.56 4.41
CA TRP A 69 -4.66 -8.61 3.46
C TRP A 69 -5.11 -9.85 4.21
N ARG A 70 -6.01 -10.61 3.61
CA ARG A 70 -6.45 -11.90 4.17
C ARG A 70 -5.29 -12.87 4.36
N SER A 71 -4.35 -12.89 3.42
CA SER A 71 -3.17 -13.76 3.48
C SER A 71 -2.00 -13.16 2.72
N ARG A 72 -0.80 -13.67 3.03
CA ARG A 72 0.42 -13.33 2.31
C ARG A 72 0.32 -13.68 0.82
N ASP A 73 -0.28 -14.83 0.52
CA ASP A 73 -0.41 -15.30 -0.87
C ASP A 73 -1.32 -14.39 -1.69
N ASP A 74 -2.38 -13.86 -1.10
CA ASP A 74 -3.27 -12.90 -1.78
C ASP A 74 -2.51 -11.61 -2.12
N TYR A 75 -1.69 -11.11 -1.19
CA TYR A 75 -0.85 -9.95 -1.45
C TYR A 75 0.14 -10.21 -2.59
N LYS A 76 0.83 -11.34 -2.55
CA LYS A 76 1.79 -11.71 -3.60
C LYS A 76 1.11 -11.89 -4.95
N ALA A 77 -0.09 -12.46 -4.97
CA ALA A 77 -0.85 -12.63 -6.21
C ALA A 77 -1.18 -11.28 -6.86
N MET A 78 -1.55 -10.28 -6.06
CA MET A 78 -1.79 -8.91 -6.54
C MET A 78 -0.55 -8.35 -7.24
N LEU A 79 0.63 -8.53 -6.66
CA LEU A 79 1.88 -8.01 -7.24
C LEU A 79 2.20 -8.62 -8.60
N ARG A 80 1.71 -9.81 -8.87
CA ARG A 80 1.99 -10.53 -10.12
C ARG A 80 0.98 -10.24 -11.23
N THR A 81 -0.08 -9.50 -10.94
CA THR A 81 -1.04 -9.14 -11.99
C THR A 81 -0.37 -8.24 -13.02
N PRO A 82 -0.70 -8.38 -14.33
CA PRO A 82 -0.13 -7.49 -15.35
C PRO A 82 -0.38 -6.01 -15.06
N GLU A 83 -1.56 -5.70 -14.52
CA GLU A 83 -1.94 -4.33 -14.16
C GLU A 83 -1.00 -3.75 -13.10
N MET A 84 -0.70 -4.51 -12.05
CA MET A 84 0.18 -4.03 -10.99
C MET A 84 1.65 -3.99 -11.41
N ILE A 85 2.09 -4.93 -12.23
CA ILE A 85 3.43 -4.89 -12.80
C ILE A 85 3.64 -3.59 -13.57
N ALA A 86 2.68 -3.22 -14.41
CA ALA A 86 2.75 -1.98 -15.19
C ALA A 86 2.72 -0.75 -14.28
N ARG A 87 1.85 -0.74 -13.27
CA ARG A 87 1.75 0.40 -12.35
C ARG A 87 2.99 0.54 -11.47
N ASN A 88 3.54 -0.54 -10.97
CA ASN A 88 4.76 -0.49 -10.17
C ASN A 88 5.96 -0.02 -10.99
N ARG A 89 6.01 -0.36 -12.28
CA ARG A 89 7.04 0.16 -13.17
C ARG A 89 6.94 1.69 -13.30
N HIS A 90 5.74 2.21 -13.43
CA HIS A 90 5.52 3.66 -13.47
C HIS A 90 5.86 4.31 -12.12
N ILE A 91 5.41 3.72 -11.01
CA ILE A 91 5.67 4.22 -9.66
C ILE A 91 7.18 4.33 -9.41
N LEU A 92 7.96 3.36 -9.87
CA LEU A 92 9.42 3.40 -9.72
C LEU A 92 10.08 4.57 -10.44
N THR A 93 9.43 5.16 -11.44
CA THR A 93 9.94 6.38 -12.09
C THR A 93 9.71 7.64 -11.25
N LEU A 94 8.86 7.57 -10.24
CA LEU A 94 8.44 8.72 -9.41
C LEU A 94 9.09 8.71 -8.03
N CYS A 95 9.88 7.72 -7.71
CA CYS A 95 10.54 7.58 -6.41
C CYS A 95 11.94 7.01 -6.57
N LYS A 96 12.74 7.12 -5.51
CA LYS A 96 14.08 6.54 -5.47
C LYS A 96 14.04 5.03 -5.31
N GLY A 97 12.95 4.53 -4.75
CA GLY A 97 12.72 3.12 -4.53
C GLY A 97 11.62 2.93 -3.50
N PHE A 98 11.16 1.70 -3.37
CA PHE A 98 10.22 1.35 -2.31
C PHE A 98 10.50 -0.06 -1.81
N GLU A 99 10.15 -0.28 -0.54
CA GLU A 99 10.39 -1.56 0.13
C GLU A 99 9.13 -2.01 0.84
N PRO A 100 8.48 -3.08 0.36
CA PRO A 100 7.39 -3.71 1.10
C PRO A 100 7.96 -4.62 2.18
N VAL A 101 7.45 -4.52 3.40
CA VAL A 101 7.84 -5.38 4.52
C VAL A 101 6.58 -5.98 5.12
N MET A 102 6.61 -7.29 5.33
CA MET A 102 5.52 -8.01 5.96
C MET A 102 5.67 -8.00 7.47
N TYR A 103 4.57 -7.69 8.16
CA TYR A 103 4.55 -7.61 9.62
C TYR A 103 3.44 -8.47 10.18
N GLU A 104 3.64 -8.92 11.41
CA GLU A 104 2.58 -9.46 12.24
C GLU A 104 2.23 -8.41 13.28
N VAL A 105 0.94 -8.25 13.57
CA VAL A 105 0.53 -7.37 14.66
C VAL A 105 0.92 -8.04 15.97
N ALA A 106 1.83 -7.42 16.71
CA ALA A 106 2.29 -7.96 17.98
C ALA A 106 1.33 -7.61 19.13
N ARG A 107 0.74 -6.42 19.08
CA ARG A 107 -0.20 -5.95 20.10
C ARG A 107 -1.00 -4.75 19.59
N VAL A 108 -2.27 -4.74 19.94
CA VAL A 108 -3.14 -3.57 19.74
C VAL A 108 -3.49 -3.03 21.12
N VAL A 109 -3.29 -1.74 21.33
CA VAL A 109 -3.58 -1.08 22.60
C VAL A 109 -4.72 -0.08 22.45
#